data_7a443e1360df73cf81b1e041b5aa80bb
#
_entry.id   7a443e1360df73cf81b1e041b5aa80bb
#
_cell.length_a   1.000
_cell.length_b   1.000
_cell.length_c   1.000
_cell.angle_alpha   90.00
_cell.angle_beta   90.00
_cell.angle_gamma   90.00
#
_symmetry.space_group_name_H-M   'P 1'
#
loop_
_entity.id
_entity.type
_entity.pdbx_description
1 polymer ?
#
loop_
_entity_poly.entity_id
_entity_poly.type
_entity_poly.pdbx_seq_one_letter_code
_entity_poly.pdbx_strand_id
1 'polypeptide(L)'
;MNKNLNKIQYLQRQIRKYLSSKNNQNKLFNRPPQTKSKNNYLYLNSNTDKINELEKNIQNNNNNTNEIIIQEKITSQNDKDIETQDDIDKMKLNQEDDSLLNSEIKYVENLRVNNAVYTGEILNGKKHGKGVQIWDDGAKYEGYWENDKSNGYGTFYHTDGDVYQGYWKNNRANGKGVYISSDGGRYEGYWIDDVQNGFGTEKWNDGSSYVGNYNMGKKEGYGEYEWSNKNKYRGYWKDNKLCGKGVYDYIDGKKYIGEYNNNMKEGKGKYFWADGKIYFGEFHNDKKEGIGKYIWNDGRVYLGFWKLNKQNGLGRYTNENENKDKFGIWVEGKRTQWIEEEILNDENNEFYNEYQQILNFDNNFDADDLEEEKIVQDLSN
;
A
#
# COMPACT_ATOMS: atom_id res chain seq x y z
N MET A 1 -27.72 -3.06 25.46
CA MET A 1 -26.29 -3.00 25.82
C MET A 1 -25.36 -3.91 24.99
N ASN A 2 -25.86 -4.94 24.30
CA ASN A 2 -25.02 -5.85 23.48
C ASN A 2 -24.59 -5.33 22.09
N LYS A 3 -25.00 -4.13 21.66
CA LYS A 3 -24.71 -3.68 20.29
C LYS A 3 -23.28 -3.19 20.04
N ASN A 4 -22.58 -2.70 21.05
CA ASN A 4 -21.23 -2.14 20.88
C ASN A 4 -20.12 -3.20 20.92
N LEU A 5 -20.27 -4.25 21.72
CA LEU A 5 -19.31 -5.37 21.78
C LEU A 5 -19.31 -6.15 20.48
N ASN A 6 -20.53 -6.42 19.93
CA ASN A 6 -20.71 -7.04 18.62
C ASN A 6 -20.13 -6.18 17.48
N LYS A 7 -20.01 -4.89 17.67
CA LYS A 7 -19.52 -3.96 16.62
C LYS A 7 -17.99 -3.97 16.50
N ILE A 8 -17.26 -4.07 17.63
CA ILE A 8 -15.79 -4.22 17.62
C ILE A 8 -15.41 -5.60 17.04
N GLN A 9 -16.06 -6.66 17.49
CA GLN A 9 -15.88 -8.01 16.94
C GLN A 9 -16.32 -8.10 15.46
N TYR A 10 -17.39 -7.41 15.08
CA TYR A 10 -17.87 -7.35 13.70
C TYR A 10 -16.87 -6.61 12.78
N LEU A 11 -16.31 -5.48 13.22
CA LEU A 11 -15.35 -4.69 12.43
C LEU A 11 -14.01 -5.40 12.32
N GLN A 12 -13.53 -6.05 13.37
CA GLN A 12 -12.34 -6.90 13.33
C GLN A 12 -12.57 -8.14 12.45
N ARG A 13 -13.77 -8.74 12.44
CA ARG A 13 -14.16 -9.76 11.46
C ARG A 13 -14.23 -9.21 10.02
N GLN A 14 -14.61 -7.96 9.83
CA GLN A 14 -14.60 -7.34 8.49
C GLN A 14 -13.16 -7.07 8.02
N ILE A 15 -12.28 -6.59 8.91
CA ILE A 15 -10.84 -6.47 8.64
C ILE A 15 -10.26 -7.83 8.26
N ARG A 16 -10.58 -8.91 9.00
CA ARG A 16 -10.19 -10.28 8.64
C ARG A 16 -10.76 -10.77 7.33
N LYS A 17 -12.06 -10.62 7.11
CA LYS A 17 -12.69 -11.02 5.84
C LYS A 17 -12.09 -10.27 4.67
N TYR A 18 -11.75 -9.00 4.86
CA TYR A 18 -11.11 -8.17 3.86
C TYR A 18 -9.66 -8.62 3.58
N LEU A 19 -8.88 -8.90 4.63
CA LEU A 19 -7.52 -9.43 4.52
C LEU A 19 -7.50 -10.86 3.95
N SER A 20 -8.45 -11.72 4.35
CA SER A 20 -8.58 -13.11 3.85
C SER A 20 -9.17 -13.18 2.44
N SER A 21 -10.07 -12.28 2.04
CA SER A 21 -10.60 -12.24 0.68
C SER A 21 -9.56 -11.85 -0.37
N LYS A 22 -8.53 -11.08 0.04
CA LYS A 22 -7.39 -10.75 -0.82
C LYS A 22 -6.44 -11.92 -1.04
N ASN A 23 -6.27 -12.82 -0.06
CA ASN A 23 -5.54 -14.07 -0.27
C ASN A 23 -6.17 -14.94 -1.37
N ASN A 24 -7.50 -14.86 -1.57
CA ASN A 24 -8.18 -15.57 -2.65
C ASN A 24 -8.07 -14.88 -4.02
N GLN A 25 -7.93 -13.56 -4.08
CA GLN A 25 -7.71 -12.86 -5.37
C GLN A 25 -6.29 -13.07 -5.91
N ASN A 26 -5.28 -13.18 -5.03
CA ASN A 26 -3.92 -13.54 -5.43
C ASN A 26 -3.80 -15.00 -5.91
N LYS A 27 -4.72 -15.91 -5.52
CA LYS A 27 -4.77 -17.30 -6.00
C LYS A 27 -5.28 -17.45 -7.44
N LEU A 28 -5.93 -16.44 -8.00
CA LEU A 28 -6.45 -16.51 -9.38
C LEU A 28 -5.37 -16.25 -10.45
N PHE A 29 -4.23 -15.69 -10.10
CA PHE A 29 -3.16 -15.38 -11.06
C PHE A 29 -1.96 -16.35 -11.06
N ASN A 30 -1.85 -17.27 -10.10
CA ASN A 30 -0.74 -18.24 -10.05
C ASN A 30 -1.25 -19.62 -9.62
N ARG A 31 -1.57 -20.50 -10.57
CA ARG A 31 -1.62 -21.95 -10.36
C ARG A 31 -0.39 -22.61 -10.98
N PRO A 32 0.62 -23.04 -10.20
CA PRO A 32 1.47 -24.16 -10.58
C PRO A 32 0.81 -25.49 -10.16
N PRO A 33 1.15 -26.63 -10.79
CA PRO A 33 0.52 -27.92 -10.54
C PRO A 33 0.87 -28.46 -9.14
N GLN A 34 -0.08 -29.13 -8.52
CA GLN A 34 0.02 -29.70 -7.19
C GLN A 34 1.00 -30.86 -7.13
N THR A 35 1.94 -30.80 -6.18
CA THR A 35 2.54 -31.99 -5.60
C THR A 35 2.31 -31.99 -4.09
N LYS A 36 1.74 -33.09 -3.59
CA LYS A 36 1.49 -33.33 -2.17
C LYS A 36 2.79 -33.70 -1.47
N SER A 37 3.10 -33.11 -0.32
CA SER A 37 3.89 -33.78 0.71
C SER A 37 3.46 -33.32 2.10
N LYS A 38 3.29 -34.33 2.96
CA LYS A 38 2.96 -34.23 4.39
C LYS A 38 4.25 -33.87 5.13
N ASN A 39 4.17 -32.94 6.08
CA ASN A 39 4.73 -33.07 7.43
C ASN A 39 4.45 -31.78 8.20
N ASN A 40 3.58 -31.88 9.16
CA ASN A 40 3.37 -30.91 10.24
C ASN A 40 3.74 -31.55 11.56
N TYR A 41 4.24 -30.78 12.43
CA TYR A 41 4.45 -30.81 13.87
C TYR A 41 5.92 -30.55 14.22
N LEU A 42 6.22 -29.27 14.54
CA LEU A 42 7.22 -28.81 15.51
C LEU A 42 7.52 -27.30 15.32
N TYR A 43 6.66 -26.40 15.78
CA TYR A 43 7.00 -24.98 15.95
C TYR A 43 5.99 -24.29 16.90
N LEU A 44 6.07 -24.58 18.18
CA LEU A 44 5.27 -23.87 19.20
C LEU A 44 6.11 -23.16 20.28
N ASN A 45 7.45 -23.24 20.26
CA ASN A 45 8.28 -22.67 21.32
C ASN A 45 9.21 -21.51 20.92
N SER A 46 9.13 -20.98 19.69
CA SER A 46 10.03 -19.90 19.26
C SER A 46 9.39 -18.48 19.28
N ASN A 47 8.12 -18.36 19.57
CA ASN A 47 7.43 -17.06 19.53
C ASN A 47 7.48 -16.28 20.83
N THR A 48 7.62 -16.96 21.98
CA THR A 48 7.73 -16.30 23.30
C THR A 48 9.00 -15.49 23.47
N ASP A 49 10.11 -15.97 22.93
CA ASP A 49 11.40 -15.28 23.04
C ASP A 49 11.46 -14.02 22.15
N LYS A 50 10.82 -14.05 20.98
CA LYS A 50 10.71 -12.88 20.10
C LYS A 50 9.77 -11.80 20.64
N ILE A 51 8.73 -12.19 21.35
CA ILE A 51 7.81 -11.26 22.03
C ILE A 51 8.54 -10.54 23.15
N ASN A 52 9.32 -11.26 23.97
CA ASN A 52 10.11 -10.69 25.06
C ASN A 52 11.25 -9.77 24.57
N GLU A 53 11.83 -10.02 23.40
CA GLU A 53 12.84 -9.16 22.77
C GLU A 53 12.21 -7.87 22.18
N LEU A 54 10.99 -7.96 21.65
CA LEU A 54 10.21 -6.80 21.21
C LEU A 54 9.75 -5.93 22.38
N GLU A 55 9.35 -6.52 23.51
CA GLU A 55 8.98 -5.79 24.73
C GLU A 55 10.17 -5.00 25.30
N LYS A 56 11.38 -5.55 25.30
CA LYS A 56 12.60 -4.83 25.71
C LYS A 56 12.94 -3.66 24.81
N ASN A 57 12.77 -3.80 23.48
CA ASN A 57 13.05 -2.73 22.55
C ASN A 57 11.99 -1.60 22.60
N ILE A 58 10.76 -1.94 22.98
CA ILE A 58 9.67 -0.96 23.16
C ILE A 58 9.86 -0.16 24.46
N GLN A 59 10.30 -0.79 25.55
CA GLN A 59 10.58 -0.09 26.81
C GLN A 59 11.74 0.91 26.68
N ASN A 60 12.77 0.59 25.88
CA ASN A 60 13.88 1.49 25.64
C ASN A 60 13.51 2.71 24.75
N ASN A 61 12.55 2.56 23.83
CA ASN A 61 12.06 3.67 23.00
C ASN A 61 11.08 4.59 23.74
N ASN A 62 10.30 4.05 24.70
CA ASN A 62 9.37 4.86 25.49
C ASN A 62 10.07 5.81 26.49
N ASN A 63 11.26 5.46 26.96
CA ASN A 63 12.03 6.34 27.84
C ASN A 63 12.56 7.58 27.11
N ASN A 64 12.94 7.46 25.82
CA ASN A 64 13.41 8.59 25.01
C ASN A 64 12.27 9.53 24.58
N THR A 65 11.05 9.03 24.37
CA THR A 65 9.90 9.87 23.98
C THR A 65 9.34 10.66 25.16
N ASN A 66 9.42 10.15 26.38
CA ASN A 66 8.96 10.88 27.56
C ASN A 66 9.88 12.06 27.94
N GLU A 67 11.18 11.97 27.70
CA GLU A 67 12.11 13.09 27.93
C GLU A 67 11.89 14.24 26.90
N ILE A 68 11.57 13.93 25.66
CA ILE A 68 11.28 14.94 24.62
C ILE A 68 9.96 15.69 24.93
N ILE A 69 8.93 15.01 25.40
CA ILE A 69 7.64 15.63 25.75
C ILE A 69 7.76 16.52 27.01
N ILE A 70 8.63 16.16 27.94
CA ILE A 70 8.89 16.97 29.15
C ILE A 70 9.67 18.23 28.79
N GLN A 71 10.63 18.18 27.86
CA GLN A 71 11.39 19.36 27.41
C GLN A 71 10.52 20.34 26.60
N GLU A 72 9.63 19.87 25.76
CA GLU A 72 8.70 20.74 25.01
C GLU A 72 7.68 21.45 25.89
N LYS A 73 7.27 20.84 27.01
CA LYS A 73 6.37 21.50 27.99
C LYS A 73 7.06 22.54 28.86
N ILE A 74 8.35 22.41 29.10
CA ILE A 74 9.13 23.37 29.93
C ILE A 74 9.45 24.64 29.11
N THR A 75 9.61 24.54 27.80
CA THR A 75 9.88 25.69 26.93
C THR A 75 8.65 26.54 26.60
N SER A 76 7.44 26.02 26.75
CA SER A 76 6.18 26.75 26.47
C SER A 76 5.59 27.52 27.66
N GLN A 77 6.22 27.50 28.83
CA GLN A 77 5.72 28.14 30.05
C GLN A 77 6.46 29.45 30.44
N ASN A 78 7.45 29.90 29.67
CA ASN A 78 8.25 31.05 30.04
C ASN A 78 7.91 32.41 29.39
N ASP A 79 6.81 32.47 28.60
CA ASP A 79 6.36 33.73 28.01
C ASP A 79 4.86 33.95 28.28
N LYS A 80 4.52 34.41 29.48
CA LYS A 80 3.29 35.21 29.70
C LYS A 80 3.45 36.17 30.84
N ASP A 81 3.13 37.38 30.52
CA ASP A 81 3.23 38.61 31.20
C ASP A 81 2.46 38.72 32.53
N ILE A 82 2.95 39.61 33.34
CA ILE A 82 2.52 40.13 34.63
C ILE A 82 1.03 40.56 34.60
N GLU A 83 0.15 39.81 35.31
CA GLU A 83 -1.19 40.27 35.59
C GLU A 83 -1.24 41.13 36.88
N THR A 84 -2.01 42.19 36.84
CA THR A 84 -2.11 43.19 37.93
C THR A 84 -3.01 42.72 39.06
N GLN A 85 -2.82 43.29 40.25
CA GLN A 85 -3.53 42.93 41.49
C GLN A 85 -5.08 43.04 41.40
N ASP A 86 -5.63 43.79 40.44
CA ASP A 86 -7.05 43.95 40.22
C ASP A 86 -7.74 42.72 39.62
N ASP A 87 -6.99 41.82 38.95
CA ASP A 87 -7.53 40.59 38.38
C ASP A 87 -7.65 39.45 39.43
N ILE A 88 -6.86 39.54 40.48
CA ILE A 88 -6.87 38.58 41.61
C ILE A 88 -8.12 38.79 42.49
N ASP A 89 -8.60 40.03 42.65
CA ASP A 89 -9.78 40.35 43.49
C ASP A 89 -11.11 40.06 42.77
N LYS A 90 -11.14 39.99 41.44
CA LYS A 90 -12.33 39.52 40.68
C LYS A 90 -12.51 38.01 40.71
N MET A 91 -11.48 37.22 40.96
CA MET A 91 -11.59 35.77 41.13
C MET A 91 -12.11 35.32 42.49
N LYS A 92 -12.21 36.21 43.49
CA LYS A 92 -12.71 35.90 44.84
C LYS A 92 -14.22 36.04 45.04
N LEU A 93 -14.97 36.45 44.00
CA LEU A 93 -16.43 36.75 44.13
C LEU A 93 -17.36 35.69 43.52
N ASN A 94 -16.85 34.53 43.07
CA ASN A 94 -17.68 33.41 42.62
C ASN A 94 -17.40 32.14 43.46
N GLN A 95 -17.57 32.27 44.79
CA GLN A 95 -17.71 31.10 45.67
C GLN A 95 -19.17 30.74 45.83
N GLU A 96 -19.78 30.13 44.82
CA GLU A 96 -21.01 29.33 44.92
C GLU A 96 -21.01 28.37 43.71
N ASP A 97 -20.30 27.29 43.79
CA ASP A 97 -20.64 25.95 43.32
C ASP A 97 -19.45 24.94 43.54
N ASP A 98 -19.12 24.68 44.80
CA ASP A 98 -18.10 23.70 45.18
C ASP A 98 -18.50 22.22 44.94
N SER A 99 -19.62 21.97 44.22
CA SER A 99 -20.05 20.61 43.89
C SER A 99 -19.45 20.04 42.60
N LEU A 100 -18.69 20.84 41.83
CA LEU A 100 -18.10 20.40 40.54
C LEU A 100 -16.60 20.11 40.51
N LEU A 101 -15.89 20.33 41.63
CA LEU A 101 -14.42 20.28 41.67
C LEU A 101 -13.82 19.12 42.42
N ASN A 102 -14.55 18.01 42.68
CA ASN A 102 -13.99 16.83 43.36
C ASN A 102 -14.15 15.55 42.48
N SER A 103 -13.79 15.62 41.22
CA SER A 103 -13.65 14.42 40.39
C SER A 103 -12.31 13.74 40.70
N GLU A 104 -12.29 12.92 41.78
CA GLU A 104 -11.12 12.18 42.19
C GLU A 104 -10.91 10.95 41.28
N ILE A 105 -9.74 10.82 40.65
CA ILE A 105 -9.35 9.60 39.95
C ILE A 105 -9.11 8.52 41.02
N LYS A 106 -9.80 7.38 40.89
CA LYS A 106 -9.67 6.22 41.75
C LYS A 106 -9.09 5.04 40.99
N TYR A 107 -8.25 4.26 41.61
CA TYR A 107 -7.78 2.99 41.07
C TYR A 107 -8.64 1.83 41.61
N VAL A 108 -9.05 0.95 40.69
CA VAL A 108 -9.83 -0.25 41.01
C VAL A 108 -9.12 -1.51 40.51
N GLU A 109 -9.24 -2.57 41.26
CA GLU A 109 -8.73 -3.88 40.90
C GLU A 109 -9.87 -4.87 40.74
N ASN A 110 -9.79 -5.66 39.66
CA ASN A 110 -10.73 -6.75 39.36
C ASN A 110 -12.21 -6.34 39.36
N LEU A 111 -12.49 -5.11 38.95
CA LEU A 111 -13.87 -4.63 38.86
C LEU A 111 -14.62 -5.40 37.73
N ARG A 112 -15.63 -6.17 38.16
CA ARG A 112 -16.49 -6.88 37.18
C ARG A 112 -17.42 -5.91 36.48
N VAL A 113 -17.29 -5.82 35.15
CA VAL A 113 -18.12 -4.98 34.30
C VAL A 113 -18.70 -5.84 33.16
N ASN A 114 -19.96 -6.21 33.27
CA ASN A 114 -20.63 -7.14 32.34
C ASN A 114 -19.85 -8.46 32.19
N ASN A 115 -19.40 -8.78 30.96
CA ASN A 115 -18.66 -9.98 30.58
C ASN A 115 -17.14 -9.73 30.54
N ALA A 116 -16.62 -8.83 31.38
CA ALA A 116 -15.19 -8.51 31.46
C ALA A 116 -14.78 -8.11 32.87
N VAL A 117 -13.49 -8.19 33.15
CA VAL A 117 -12.85 -7.71 34.38
C VAL A 117 -11.96 -6.54 34.02
N TYR A 118 -12.09 -5.43 34.75
CA TYR A 118 -11.28 -4.23 34.57
C TYR A 118 -10.40 -3.97 35.79
N THR A 119 -9.15 -3.60 35.54
CA THR A 119 -8.19 -3.12 36.55
C THR A 119 -7.56 -1.84 36.03
N GLY A 120 -7.67 -0.75 36.79
CA GLY A 120 -7.12 0.53 36.33
C GLY A 120 -7.81 1.74 36.95
N GLU A 121 -7.59 2.89 36.34
CA GLU A 121 -8.10 4.17 36.78
C GLU A 121 -9.59 4.36 36.37
N ILE A 122 -10.37 4.93 37.28
CA ILE A 122 -11.76 5.36 37.00
C ILE A 122 -11.94 6.82 37.42
N LEU A 123 -12.75 7.55 36.66
CA LEU A 123 -13.18 8.91 36.93
C LEU A 123 -14.70 8.98 36.83
N ASN A 124 -15.35 9.45 37.91
CA ASN A 124 -16.83 9.52 37.97
C ASN A 124 -17.53 8.18 37.63
N GLY A 125 -16.96 7.05 38.08
CA GLY A 125 -17.50 5.71 37.84
C GLY A 125 -17.27 5.15 36.45
N LYS A 126 -16.50 5.83 35.60
CA LYS A 126 -16.16 5.42 34.23
C LYS A 126 -14.67 5.09 34.11
N LYS A 127 -14.33 4.12 33.29
CA LYS A 127 -12.91 3.82 32.96
C LYS A 127 -12.26 5.06 32.40
N HIS A 128 -11.08 5.40 32.97
CA HIS A 128 -10.32 6.59 32.60
C HIS A 128 -8.83 6.30 32.79
N GLY A 129 -7.94 7.15 32.23
CA GLY A 129 -6.50 6.98 32.38
C GLY A 129 -5.99 5.61 31.95
N LYS A 130 -5.03 5.03 32.67
CA LYS A 130 -4.46 3.72 32.34
C LYS A 130 -5.29 2.58 32.92
N GLY A 131 -5.49 1.52 32.13
CA GLY A 131 -6.20 0.34 32.62
C GLY A 131 -6.12 -0.84 31.68
N VAL A 132 -6.40 -2.02 32.26
CA VAL A 132 -6.45 -3.30 31.57
C VAL A 132 -7.86 -3.86 31.67
N GLN A 133 -8.42 -4.29 30.58
CA GLN A 133 -9.67 -5.02 30.54
C GLN A 133 -9.48 -6.38 29.88
N ILE A 134 -9.95 -7.42 30.55
CA ILE A 134 -9.94 -8.79 30.07
C ILE A 134 -11.39 -9.25 29.95
N TRP A 135 -11.78 -9.69 28.75
CA TRP A 135 -13.11 -10.22 28.49
C TRP A 135 -13.17 -11.72 28.80
N ASP A 136 -14.37 -12.24 29.06
CA ASP A 136 -14.60 -13.65 29.39
C ASP A 136 -14.19 -14.62 28.27
N ASP A 137 -14.12 -14.15 27.02
CA ASP A 137 -13.63 -14.90 25.88
C ASP A 137 -12.10 -14.93 25.76
N GLY A 138 -11.39 -14.25 26.66
CA GLY A 138 -9.92 -14.18 26.69
C GLY A 138 -9.32 -13.01 25.89
N ALA A 139 -10.10 -12.19 25.19
CA ALA A 139 -9.60 -10.95 24.62
C ALA A 139 -9.09 -10.01 25.71
N LYS A 140 -8.06 -9.21 25.42
CA LYS A 140 -7.49 -8.24 26.37
C LYS A 140 -7.23 -6.92 25.69
N TYR A 141 -7.57 -5.80 26.36
CA TYR A 141 -7.08 -4.46 26.03
C TYR A 141 -6.27 -3.91 27.20
N GLU A 142 -5.12 -3.34 26.89
CA GLU A 142 -4.23 -2.68 27.83
C GLU A 142 -3.82 -1.32 27.25
N GLY A 143 -4.19 -0.23 27.92
CA GLY A 143 -3.92 1.10 27.39
C GLY A 143 -4.70 2.19 28.09
N TYR A 144 -4.85 3.30 27.38
CA TYR A 144 -5.55 4.47 27.88
C TYR A 144 -7.04 4.41 27.61
N TRP A 145 -7.80 4.94 28.56
CA TRP A 145 -9.25 4.97 28.60
C TRP A 145 -9.76 6.40 28.81
N GLU A 146 -10.86 6.73 28.20
CA GLU A 146 -11.60 7.96 28.41
C GLU A 146 -13.11 7.68 28.30
N ASN A 147 -13.86 8.00 29.38
CA ASN A 147 -15.31 7.81 29.41
C ASN A 147 -15.76 6.40 28.97
N ASP A 148 -15.18 5.33 29.55
CA ASP A 148 -15.43 3.92 29.24
C ASP A 148 -14.97 3.44 27.86
N LYS A 149 -14.27 4.26 27.10
CA LYS A 149 -13.78 3.92 25.76
C LYS A 149 -12.27 3.86 25.74
N SER A 150 -11.71 2.96 24.95
CA SER A 150 -10.29 3.01 24.60
C SER A 150 -10.02 4.31 23.84
N ASN A 151 -9.06 5.09 24.32
CA ASN A 151 -8.70 6.39 23.76
C ASN A 151 -7.25 6.71 24.13
N GLY A 152 -6.43 7.14 23.17
CA GLY A 152 -4.97 7.25 23.33
C GLY A 152 -4.24 5.98 22.93
N TYR A 153 -3.04 5.73 23.47
CA TYR A 153 -2.24 4.58 23.08
C TYR A 153 -2.62 3.32 23.86
N GLY A 154 -2.66 2.18 23.17
CA GLY A 154 -2.97 0.89 23.79
C GLY A 154 -2.81 -0.31 22.88
N THR A 155 -2.79 -1.49 23.49
CA THR A 155 -2.65 -2.78 22.81
C THR A 155 -3.90 -3.62 23.02
N PHE A 156 -4.43 -4.15 21.93
CA PHE A 156 -5.54 -5.10 21.96
C PHE A 156 -5.05 -6.47 21.48
N TYR A 157 -5.26 -7.46 22.33
CA TYR A 157 -4.99 -8.86 22.06
C TYR A 157 -6.31 -9.57 21.77
N HIS A 158 -6.42 -10.10 20.58
CA HIS A 158 -7.61 -10.82 20.15
C HIS A 158 -7.53 -12.30 20.50
N THR A 159 -8.66 -12.96 20.68
CA THR A 159 -8.77 -14.38 21.06
C THR A 159 -8.16 -15.36 20.08
N ASP A 160 -8.00 -14.98 18.82
CA ASP A 160 -7.38 -15.81 17.79
C ASP A 160 -5.88 -15.54 17.59
N GLY A 161 -5.30 -14.71 18.46
CA GLY A 161 -3.89 -14.38 18.47
C GLY A 161 -3.49 -13.16 17.64
N ASP A 162 -4.46 -12.47 17.02
CA ASP A 162 -4.20 -11.19 16.37
C ASP A 162 -3.92 -10.11 17.42
N VAL A 163 -3.01 -9.19 17.12
CA VAL A 163 -2.66 -8.09 18.01
C VAL A 163 -2.71 -6.77 17.27
N TYR A 164 -3.36 -5.76 17.86
CA TYR A 164 -3.22 -4.37 17.42
C TYR A 164 -2.57 -3.56 18.52
N GLN A 165 -1.53 -2.81 18.18
CA GLN A 165 -0.85 -1.89 19.07
C GLN A 165 -0.77 -0.52 18.39
N GLY A 166 -1.32 0.52 19.02
CA GLY A 166 -1.32 1.84 18.42
C GLY A 166 -2.28 2.81 19.09
N TYR A 167 -2.60 3.86 18.38
CA TYR A 167 -3.52 4.88 18.84
C TYR A 167 -4.98 4.48 18.65
N TRP A 168 -5.79 4.84 19.62
CA TRP A 168 -7.22 4.57 19.70
C TRP A 168 -8.02 5.86 19.84
N LYS A 169 -9.20 5.90 19.27
CA LYS A 169 -10.18 6.95 19.47
C LYS A 169 -11.57 6.34 19.53
N ASN A 170 -12.27 6.55 20.67
CA ASN A 170 -13.63 6.05 20.85
C ASN A 170 -13.79 4.54 20.55
N ASN A 171 -12.92 3.68 21.07
CA ASN A 171 -12.87 2.23 20.86
C ASN A 171 -12.52 1.81 19.42
N ARG A 172 -11.88 2.66 18.62
CA ARG A 172 -11.44 2.34 17.26
C ARG A 172 -9.97 2.65 17.08
N ALA A 173 -9.28 1.84 16.29
CA ALA A 173 -7.94 2.14 15.84
C ALA A 173 -7.95 3.45 15.03
N ASN A 174 -7.13 4.43 15.45
CA ASN A 174 -7.12 5.76 14.84
C ASN A 174 -5.77 6.43 15.07
N GLY A 175 -5.04 6.80 14.01
CA GLY A 175 -3.68 7.28 14.08
C GLY A 175 -2.66 6.19 13.74
N LYS A 176 -1.42 6.31 14.21
CA LYS A 176 -0.38 5.31 13.94
C LYS A 176 -0.64 4.03 14.73
N GLY A 177 -0.42 2.89 14.09
CA GLY A 177 -0.56 1.60 14.75
C GLY A 177 0.02 0.44 13.94
N VAL A 178 0.29 -0.64 14.66
CA VAL A 178 0.79 -1.91 14.13
C VAL A 178 -0.28 -2.98 14.35
N TYR A 179 -0.63 -3.68 13.32
CA TYR A 179 -1.45 -4.88 13.38
C TYR A 179 -0.61 -6.10 13.02
N ILE A 180 -0.65 -7.11 13.86
CA ILE A 180 0.03 -8.39 13.66
C ILE A 180 -1.05 -9.46 13.65
N SER A 181 -1.12 -10.18 12.56
CA SER A 181 -2.03 -11.31 12.40
C SER A 181 -1.39 -12.58 12.97
N SER A 182 -2.18 -13.45 13.53
CA SER A 182 -1.75 -14.74 14.10
C SER A 182 -1.09 -15.67 13.06
N ASP A 183 -1.32 -15.44 11.78
CA ASP A 183 -0.65 -16.16 10.69
C ASP A 183 0.71 -15.57 10.29
N GLY A 184 1.16 -14.49 10.96
CA GLY A 184 2.44 -13.81 10.74
C GLY A 184 2.37 -12.61 9.79
N GLY A 185 1.20 -12.26 9.28
CA GLY A 185 0.98 -11.02 8.54
C GLY A 185 1.18 -9.80 9.45
N ARG A 186 1.71 -8.68 8.92
CA ARG A 186 1.95 -7.46 9.67
C ARG A 186 1.65 -6.24 8.83
N TYR A 187 0.84 -5.32 9.38
CA TYR A 187 0.67 -3.97 8.85
C TYR A 187 1.17 -2.95 9.86
N GLU A 188 1.93 -1.97 9.41
CA GLU A 188 2.38 -0.82 10.18
C GLU A 188 2.09 0.45 9.39
N GLY A 189 1.29 1.35 9.95
CA GLY A 189 0.88 2.55 9.22
C GLY A 189 -0.19 3.34 9.96
N TYR A 190 -0.88 4.17 9.20
CA TYR A 190 -1.96 4.99 9.71
C TYR A 190 -3.32 4.30 9.59
N TRP A 191 -4.20 4.63 10.52
CA TRP A 191 -5.54 4.09 10.67
C TRP A 191 -6.57 5.21 10.84
N ILE A 192 -7.74 5.05 10.29
CA ILE A 192 -8.92 5.87 10.55
C ILE A 192 -10.09 4.93 10.79
N ASP A 193 -10.70 5.00 11.98
CA ASP A 193 -11.89 4.24 12.36
C ASP A 193 -11.79 2.74 12.03
N ASP A 194 -10.71 2.09 12.48
CA ASP A 194 -10.36 0.68 12.27
C ASP A 194 -9.94 0.29 10.83
N VAL A 195 -9.74 1.27 9.93
CA VAL A 195 -9.39 1.02 8.54
C VAL A 195 -8.02 1.62 8.22
N GLN A 196 -7.19 0.89 7.48
CA GLN A 196 -5.91 1.37 6.97
C GLN A 196 -6.14 2.64 6.12
N ASN A 197 -5.40 3.72 6.41
CA ASN A 197 -5.55 4.96 5.68
C ASN A 197 -4.26 5.80 5.76
N GLY A 198 -3.82 6.40 4.63
CA GLY A 198 -2.53 7.06 4.56
C GLY A 198 -1.38 6.09 4.32
N PHE A 199 -0.15 6.50 4.63
CA PHE A 199 1.04 5.71 4.37
C PHE A 199 1.17 4.52 5.32
N GLY A 200 1.57 3.35 4.77
CA GLY A 200 1.79 2.14 5.54
C GLY A 200 2.65 1.11 4.82
N THR A 201 3.16 0.18 5.63
CA THR A 201 3.90 -1.01 5.17
C THR A 201 3.12 -2.25 5.56
N GLU A 202 2.88 -3.13 4.62
CA GLU A 202 2.21 -4.42 4.84
C GLU A 202 3.11 -5.56 4.39
N LYS A 203 3.26 -6.57 5.24
CA LYS A 203 3.97 -7.82 4.93
C LYS A 203 3.04 -8.99 5.17
N TRP A 204 2.97 -9.89 4.23
CA TRP A 204 2.16 -11.11 4.33
C TRP A 204 3.03 -12.32 4.67
N ASN A 205 2.40 -13.36 5.21
CA ASN A 205 3.06 -14.61 5.60
C ASN A 205 3.66 -15.38 4.41
N ASP A 206 3.21 -15.10 3.18
CA ASP A 206 3.78 -15.68 1.96
C ASP A 206 5.09 -15.00 1.50
N GLY A 207 5.54 -13.98 2.25
CA GLY A 207 6.74 -13.19 1.98
C GLY A 207 6.54 -12.06 0.99
N SER A 208 5.31 -11.81 0.52
CA SER A 208 5.00 -10.60 -0.24
C SER A 208 4.95 -9.38 0.66
N SER A 209 5.16 -8.19 0.09
CA SER A 209 5.11 -6.93 0.84
C SER A 209 4.58 -5.78 -0.01
N TYR A 210 4.03 -4.78 0.66
CA TYR A 210 3.63 -3.51 0.07
C TYR A 210 4.09 -2.35 0.94
N VAL A 211 4.59 -1.31 0.31
CA VAL A 211 4.91 -0.03 0.93
C VAL A 211 4.26 1.06 0.10
N GLY A 212 3.38 1.85 0.69
CA GLY A 212 2.67 2.90 -0.06
C GLY A 212 1.44 3.41 0.66
N ASN A 213 0.63 4.15 -0.09
CA ASN A 213 -0.56 4.78 0.45
C ASN A 213 -1.78 3.85 0.41
N TYR A 214 -2.63 4.04 1.40
CA TYR A 214 -3.95 3.42 1.54
C TYR A 214 -5.03 4.50 1.62
N ASN A 215 -6.17 4.22 1.02
CA ASN A 215 -7.38 4.99 1.18
C ASN A 215 -8.52 4.03 1.53
N MET A 216 -9.07 4.17 2.73
CA MET A 216 -10.16 3.32 3.24
C MET A 216 -9.90 1.82 3.01
N GLY A 217 -8.69 1.35 3.38
CA GLY A 217 -8.26 -0.04 3.30
C GLY A 217 -7.86 -0.54 1.91
N LYS A 218 -7.79 0.32 0.93
CA LYS A 218 -7.37 -0.02 -0.44
C LYS A 218 -6.06 0.67 -0.77
N LYS A 219 -5.18 -0.01 -1.51
CA LYS A 219 -3.98 0.61 -2.08
C LYS A 219 -4.41 1.71 -3.04
N GLU A 220 -3.87 2.91 -2.84
CA GLU A 220 -4.22 4.12 -3.59
C GLU A 220 -2.97 4.99 -3.73
N GLY A 221 -2.84 5.74 -4.84
CA GLY A 221 -1.67 6.58 -5.07
C GLY A 221 -0.41 5.75 -5.32
N TYR A 222 0.76 6.30 -5.00
CA TYR A 222 2.02 5.60 -5.20
C TYR A 222 2.28 4.51 -4.18
N GLY A 223 2.86 3.39 -4.66
CA GLY A 223 3.30 2.30 -3.81
C GLY A 223 4.14 1.26 -4.52
N GLU A 224 4.95 0.56 -3.72
CA GLU A 224 5.80 -0.52 -4.16
C GLU A 224 5.25 -1.85 -3.65
N TYR A 225 5.16 -2.83 -4.53
CA TYR A 225 4.73 -4.18 -4.18
C TYR A 225 5.79 -5.20 -4.62
N GLU A 226 6.23 -6.03 -3.70
CA GLU A 226 7.04 -7.20 -3.99
C GLU A 226 6.18 -8.45 -3.76
N TRP A 227 6.02 -9.26 -4.80
CA TRP A 227 5.32 -10.55 -4.71
C TRP A 227 6.21 -11.64 -4.08
N SER A 228 5.59 -12.68 -3.58
CA SER A 228 6.31 -13.85 -3.01
C SER A 228 7.28 -14.50 -4.02
N ASN A 229 6.98 -14.43 -5.30
CA ASN A 229 7.84 -14.90 -6.39
C ASN A 229 8.94 -13.90 -6.78
N LYS A 230 9.12 -12.80 -6.01
CA LYS A 230 10.14 -11.76 -6.20
C LYS A 230 9.94 -10.85 -7.42
N ASN A 231 8.83 -10.94 -8.11
CA ASN A 231 8.45 -9.85 -9.01
C ASN A 231 8.21 -8.57 -8.21
N LYS A 232 8.48 -7.41 -8.80
CA LYS A 232 8.28 -6.11 -8.15
C LYS A 232 7.49 -5.18 -9.05
N TYR A 233 6.65 -4.36 -8.44
CA TYR A 233 5.99 -3.24 -9.09
C TYR A 233 6.21 -1.97 -8.28
N ARG A 234 6.54 -0.89 -8.96
CA ARG A 234 6.66 0.46 -8.42
C ARG A 234 5.84 1.39 -9.30
N GLY A 235 4.83 2.02 -8.75
CA GLY A 235 3.93 2.83 -9.55
C GLY A 235 2.62 3.17 -8.86
N TYR A 236 1.69 3.66 -9.65
CA TYR A 236 0.39 4.10 -9.13
C TYR A 236 -0.59 2.95 -8.96
N TRP A 237 -1.39 3.09 -7.93
CA TRP A 237 -2.46 2.19 -7.53
C TRP A 237 -3.78 2.94 -7.45
N LYS A 238 -4.85 2.29 -7.83
CA LYS A 238 -6.23 2.74 -7.63
C LYS A 238 -7.12 1.58 -7.29
N ASP A 239 -7.83 1.66 -6.15
CA ASP A 239 -8.72 0.58 -5.69
C ASP A 239 -8.04 -0.80 -5.69
N ASN A 240 -6.78 -0.92 -5.19
CA ASN A 240 -5.96 -2.14 -5.20
C ASN A 240 -5.51 -2.65 -6.57
N LYS A 241 -5.61 -1.86 -7.62
CA LYS A 241 -5.22 -2.23 -8.97
C LYS A 241 -4.09 -1.33 -9.45
N LEU A 242 -3.21 -1.88 -10.29
CA LEU A 242 -2.21 -1.11 -10.99
C LEU A 242 -2.91 -0.14 -11.95
N CYS A 243 -2.52 1.13 -11.90
CA CYS A 243 -3.03 2.16 -12.81
C CYS A 243 -1.98 3.24 -13.05
N GLY A 244 -2.17 4.07 -14.09
CA GLY A 244 -1.21 5.11 -14.43
C GLY A 244 0.18 4.56 -14.76
N LYS A 245 1.22 5.40 -14.62
CA LYS A 245 2.60 5.00 -14.93
C LYS A 245 3.18 4.10 -13.83
N GLY A 246 4.00 3.12 -14.24
CA GLY A 246 4.69 2.23 -13.31
C GLY A 246 5.76 1.40 -13.97
N VAL A 247 6.61 0.81 -13.11
CA VAL A 247 7.70 -0.10 -13.48
C VAL A 247 7.40 -1.47 -12.91
N TYR A 248 7.45 -2.49 -13.73
CA TYR A 248 7.29 -3.87 -13.32
C TYR A 248 8.56 -4.66 -13.63
N ASP A 249 9.26 -5.12 -12.61
CA ASP A 249 10.43 -5.97 -12.70
C ASP A 249 10.03 -7.43 -12.49
N TYR A 250 10.27 -8.26 -13.50
CA TYR A 250 10.05 -9.71 -13.43
C TYR A 250 11.32 -10.42 -12.95
N ILE A 251 11.17 -11.44 -12.11
CA ILE A 251 12.29 -12.24 -11.60
C ILE A 251 13.13 -12.90 -12.72
N ASP A 252 12.52 -13.15 -13.86
CA ASP A 252 13.18 -13.73 -15.03
C ASP A 252 13.98 -12.72 -15.88
N GLY A 253 14.16 -11.49 -15.37
CA GLY A 253 14.95 -10.43 -16.00
C GLY A 253 14.18 -9.60 -17.03
N LYS A 254 12.93 -9.86 -17.26
CA LYS A 254 12.06 -8.97 -18.05
C LYS A 254 11.73 -7.72 -17.25
N LYS A 255 11.41 -6.63 -17.97
CA LYS A 255 10.95 -5.38 -17.36
C LYS A 255 9.89 -4.73 -18.24
N TYR A 256 8.90 -4.13 -17.61
CA TYR A 256 7.96 -3.25 -18.28
C TYR A 256 7.98 -1.87 -17.61
N ILE A 257 8.04 -0.83 -18.41
CA ILE A 257 7.94 0.56 -17.99
C ILE A 257 6.84 1.19 -18.84
N GLY A 258 5.76 1.67 -18.22
CA GLY A 258 4.65 2.21 -19.01
C GLY A 258 3.36 2.37 -18.21
N GLU A 259 2.30 2.55 -18.94
CA GLU A 259 0.99 2.83 -18.41
C GLU A 259 0.22 1.54 -18.09
N TYR A 260 -0.61 1.61 -17.06
CA TYR A 260 -1.51 0.55 -16.61
C TYR A 260 -2.93 1.08 -16.48
N ASN A 261 -3.88 0.25 -16.79
CA ASN A 261 -5.28 0.45 -16.46
C ASN A 261 -5.89 -0.86 -15.95
N ASN A 262 -6.42 -0.85 -14.72
CA ASN A 262 -7.05 -2.02 -14.10
C ASN A 262 -6.19 -3.30 -14.13
N ASN A 263 -4.89 -3.19 -13.77
CA ASN A 263 -3.88 -4.25 -13.78
C ASN A 263 -3.38 -4.69 -15.17
N MET A 264 -3.85 -4.12 -16.25
CA MET A 264 -3.43 -4.43 -17.62
C MET A 264 -2.54 -3.32 -18.17
N LYS A 265 -1.54 -3.69 -18.98
CA LYS A 265 -0.76 -2.72 -19.75
C LYS A 265 -1.68 -2.03 -20.74
N GLU A 266 -1.63 -0.71 -20.73
CA GLU A 266 -2.48 0.15 -21.56
C GLU A 266 -1.68 1.38 -21.98
N GLY A 267 -1.99 1.98 -23.15
CA GLY A 267 -1.30 3.18 -23.61
C GLY A 267 0.17 2.92 -23.98
N LYS A 268 1.04 3.90 -23.71
CA LYS A 268 2.46 3.84 -24.07
C LYS A 268 3.27 3.02 -23.08
N GLY A 269 4.21 2.19 -23.60
CA GLY A 269 5.10 1.42 -22.74
C GLY A 269 6.33 0.86 -23.43
N LYS A 270 7.37 0.61 -22.64
CA LYS A 270 8.60 -0.11 -23.01
C LYS A 270 8.59 -1.48 -22.37
N TYR A 271 8.87 -2.52 -23.12
CA TYR A 271 9.01 -3.88 -22.63
C TYR A 271 10.40 -4.42 -23.00
N PHE A 272 11.13 -4.83 -21.99
CA PHE A 272 12.46 -5.41 -22.12
C PHE A 272 12.39 -6.91 -21.87
N TRP A 273 12.92 -7.70 -22.78
CA TRP A 273 13.11 -9.14 -22.57
C TRP A 273 14.49 -9.43 -22.00
N ALA A 274 14.61 -10.52 -21.26
CA ALA A 274 15.88 -10.95 -20.68
C ALA A 274 16.96 -11.27 -21.73
N ASP A 275 16.56 -11.58 -22.95
CA ASP A 275 17.47 -11.86 -24.08
C ASP A 275 17.90 -10.59 -24.84
N GLY A 276 17.59 -9.40 -24.33
CA GLY A 276 18.01 -8.12 -24.90
C GLY A 276 17.06 -7.52 -25.95
N LYS A 277 15.98 -8.21 -26.30
CA LYS A 277 14.95 -7.63 -27.16
C LYS A 277 14.23 -6.50 -26.45
N ILE A 278 13.77 -5.50 -27.21
CA ILE A 278 13.03 -4.37 -26.69
C ILE A 278 11.82 -4.12 -27.59
N TYR A 279 10.69 -3.87 -26.97
CA TYR A 279 9.55 -3.26 -27.65
C TYR A 279 9.23 -1.94 -26.97
N PHE A 280 8.99 -0.90 -27.74
CA PHE A 280 8.36 0.28 -27.22
C PHE A 280 7.31 0.82 -28.21
N GLY A 281 6.12 1.10 -27.67
CA GLY A 281 4.95 1.38 -28.48
C GLY A 281 3.70 1.31 -27.64
N GLU A 282 2.59 1.15 -28.34
CA GLU A 282 1.27 1.12 -27.74
C GLU A 282 0.89 -0.29 -27.26
N PHE A 283 0.15 -0.31 -26.14
CA PHE A 283 -0.47 -1.50 -25.57
C PHE A 283 -1.96 -1.27 -25.39
N HIS A 284 -2.73 -2.32 -25.62
CA HIS A 284 -4.14 -2.38 -25.26
C HIS A 284 -4.46 -3.74 -24.66
N ASN A 285 -4.98 -3.76 -23.42
CA ASN A 285 -5.31 -4.99 -22.71
C ASN A 285 -4.14 -6.00 -22.70
N ASP A 286 -2.95 -5.60 -22.25
CA ASP A 286 -1.70 -6.39 -22.19
C ASP A 286 -1.12 -6.80 -23.54
N LYS A 287 -1.69 -6.39 -24.65
CA LYS A 287 -1.25 -6.75 -25.99
C LYS A 287 -0.64 -5.56 -26.71
N LYS A 288 0.41 -5.81 -27.51
CA LYS A 288 0.92 -4.82 -28.44
C LYS A 288 -0.16 -4.52 -29.46
N GLU A 289 -0.50 -3.25 -29.58
CA GLU A 289 -1.55 -2.73 -30.48
C GLU A 289 -1.07 -1.39 -31.04
N GLY A 290 -1.65 -0.89 -32.16
CA GLY A 290 -1.27 0.39 -32.73
C GLY A 290 0.18 0.42 -33.24
N ILE A 291 0.84 1.58 -33.13
CA ILE A 291 2.20 1.77 -33.65
C ILE A 291 3.25 1.40 -32.59
N GLY A 292 4.34 0.73 -32.99
CA GLY A 292 5.42 0.38 -32.09
C GLY A 292 6.68 -0.12 -32.77
N LYS A 293 7.80 0.12 -32.08
CA LYS A 293 9.17 -0.24 -32.52
C LYS A 293 9.61 -1.50 -31.75
N TYR A 294 10.04 -2.49 -32.47
CA TYR A 294 10.60 -3.74 -31.93
C TYR A 294 12.05 -3.88 -32.36
N ILE A 295 12.93 -4.02 -31.41
CA ILE A 295 14.38 -4.17 -31.61
C ILE A 295 14.76 -5.58 -31.21
N TRP A 296 15.32 -6.35 -32.12
CA TRP A 296 15.88 -7.66 -31.83
C TRP A 296 17.29 -7.52 -31.23
N ASN A 297 17.73 -8.57 -30.53
CA ASN A 297 19.06 -8.62 -29.94
C ASN A 297 20.22 -8.66 -30.95
N ASP A 298 19.92 -8.88 -32.22
CA ASP A 298 20.88 -8.87 -33.32
C ASP A 298 20.91 -7.51 -34.10
N GLY A 299 20.27 -6.49 -33.54
CA GLY A 299 20.24 -5.13 -34.11
C GLY A 299 19.15 -4.89 -35.15
N ARG A 300 18.44 -5.92 -35.60
CA ARG A 300 17.29 -5.70 -36.51
C ARG A 300 16.21 -4.89 -35.83
N VAL A 301 15.53 -4.06 -36.59
CA VAL A 301 14.43 -3.21 -36.10
C VAL A 301 13.21 -3.37 -37.00
N TYR A 302 12.07 -3.48 -36.36
CA TYR A 302 10.77 -3.29 -37.00
C TYR A 302 10.07 -2.10 -36.35
N LEU A 303 9.66 -1.12 -37.12
CA LEU A 303 8.81 -0.01 -36.72
C LEU A 303 7.57 -0.01 -37.60
N GLY A 304 6.42 -0.20 -36.99
CA GLY A 304 5.15 -0.30 -37.73
C GLY A 304 3.99 -0.69 -36.86
N PHE A 305 2.93 -1.13 -37.49
CA PHE A 305 1.66 -1.40 -36.82
C PHE A 305 1.59 -2.82 -36.24
N TRP A 306 0.90 -2.90 -35.13
CA TRP A 306 0.69 -4.12 -34.34
C TRP A 306 -0.78 -4.35 -34.10
N LYS A 307 -1.20 -5.59 -34.08
CA LYS A 307 -2.53 -6.03 -33.70
C LYS A 307 -2.44 -7.35 -32.94
N LEU A 308 -2.99 -7.37 -31.72
CA LEU A 308 -3.01 -8.57 -30.88
C LEU A 308 -1.63 -9.24 -30.75
N ASN A 309 -0.58 -8.47 -30.44
CA ASN A 309 0.82 -8.86 -30.33
C ASN A 309 1.52 -9.25 -31.66
N LYS A 310 0.88 -9.16 -32.79
CA LYS A 310 1.45 -9.50 -34.11
C LYS A 310 1.65 -8.24 -34.95
N GLN A 311 2.69 -8.24 -35.76
CA GLN A 311 2.89 -7.24 -36.79
C GLN A 311 1.70 -7.28 -37.76
N ASN A 312 1.09 -6.15 -38.05
CA ASN A 312 -0.12 -6.07 -38.91
C ASN A 312 -0.30 -4.67 -39.47
N GLY A 313 -0.34 -4.52 -40.78
CA GLY A 313 -0.34 -3.25 -41.49
C GLY A 313 1.04 -2.89 -42.03
N LEU A 314 1.25 -1.62 -42.33
CA LEU A 314 2.52 -1.09 -42.84
C LEU A 314 3.60 -1.16 -41.76
N GLY A 315 4.83 -1.42 -42.17
CA GLY A 315 6.00 -1.36 -41.29
C GLY A 315 7.28 -1.10 -42.05
N ARG A 316 8.19 -0.42 -41.36
CA ARG A 316 9.60 -0.23 -41.74
C ARG A 316 10.45 -1.30 -41.10
N TYR A 317 11.23 -1.99 -41.88
CA TYR A 317 12.22 -2.98 -41.40
C TYR A 317 13.61 -2.47 -41.73
N THR A 318 14.44 -2.41 -40.70
CA THR A 318 15.85 -1.99 -40.80
C THR A 318 16.73 -3.16 -40.40
N ASN A 319 17.78 -3.42 -41.17
CA ASN A 319 18.84 -4.35 -40.88
C ASN A 319 20.18 -3.60 -40.96
N GLU A 320 20.90 -3.49 -39.86
CA GLU A 320 22.18 -2.77 -39.80
C GLU A 320 23.19 -3.26 -40.82
N ASN A 321 23.16 -4.55 -41.19
CA ASN A 321 24.05 -5.13 -42.15
C ASN A 321 23.73 -4.72 -43.60
N GLU A 322 22.50 -4.30 -43.91
CA GLU A 322 22.06 -3.94 -45.26
C GLU A 322 22.09 -2.43 -45.48
N ASN A 323 22.22 -1.63 -44.42
CA ASN A 323 22.27 -0.16 -44.43
C ASN A 323 21.14 0.51 -45.27
N LYS A 324 19.98 -0.15 -45.36
CA LYS A 324 18.81 0.30 -46.10
C LYS A 324 17.52 -0.10 -45.37
N ASP A 325 16.67 0.89 -45.17
CA ASP A 325 15.31 0.67 -44.71
C ASP A 325 14.46 0.08 -45.86
N LYS A 326 13.57 -0.85 -45.47
CA LYS A 326 12.61 -1.48 -46.38
C LYS A 326 11.20 -1.36 -45.80
N PHE A 327 10.27 -0.90 -46.60
CA PHE A 327 8.85 -0.87 -46.21
C PHE A 327 8.14 -2.12 -46.73
N GLY A 328 7.18 -2.61 -45.95
CA GLY A 328 6.37 -3.77 -46.37
C GLY A 328 5.05 -3.84 -45.62
N ILE A 329 4.22 -4.78 -46.05
CA ILE A 329 2.92 -5.07 -45.42
C ILE A 329 3.02 -6.38 -44.66
N TRP A 330 2.53 -6.36 -43.43
CA TRP A 330 2.42 -7.53 -42.56
C TRP A 330 0.96 -7.87 -42.29
N VAL A 331 0.65 -9.15 -42.28
CA VAL A 331 -0.66 -9.69 -41.90
C VAL A 331 -0.39 -10.83 -40.92
N GLU A 332 -0.97 -10.73 -39.70
CA GLU A 332 -0.85 -11.74 -38.65
C GLU A 332 0.60 -12.16 -38.35
N GLY A 333 1.54 -11.21 -38.38
CA GLY A 333 2.96 -11.40 -38.10
C GLY A 333 3.81 -11.91 -39.28
N LYS A 334 3.22 -12.06 -40.45
CA LYS A 334 3.93 -12.48 -41.66
C LYS A 334 3.97 -11.34 -42.67
N ARG A 335 5.17 -11.05 -43.19
CA ARG A 335 5.29 -10.10 -44.28
C ARG A 335 4.70 -10.71 -45.58
N THR A 336 3.79 -9.99 -46.20
CA THR A 336 3.12 -10.40 -47.43
C THR A 336 3.78 -9.82 -48.67
N GLN A 337 4.29 -8.57 -48.58
CA GLN A 337 4.95 -7.90 -49.69
C GLN A 337 5.91 -6.81 -49.23
N TRP A 338 6.83 -6.41 -50.10
CA TRP A 338 7.61 -5.19 -50.00
C TRP A 338 6.93 -4.08 -50.82
N ILE A 339 7.06 -2.83 -50.37
CA ILE A 339 6.55 -1.63 -51.06
C ILE A 339 7.72 -0.66 -51.24
N GLU A 340 7.85 -0.09 -52.40
CA GLU A 340 8.82 0.98 -52.65
C GLU A 340 8.34 2.26 -51.94
N GLU A 341 9.28 2.98 -51.33
CA GLU A 341 8.98 4.15 -50.50
C GLU A 341 8.34 5.29 -51.31
N GLU A 342 8.71 5.43 -52.58
CA GLU A 342 8.15 6.44 -53.48
C GLU A 342 6.63 6.31 -53.65
N ILE A 343 6.09 5.08 -53.58
CA ILE A 343 4.65 4.82 -53.66
C ILE A 343 3.94 5.29 -52.42
N LEU A 344 4.59 5.21 -51.24
CA LEU A 344 4.03 5.57 -49.94
C LEU A 344 3.94 7.10 -49.73
N ASN A 345 4.70 7.88 -50.52
CA ASN A 345 4.64 9.35 -50.51
C ASN A 345 3.45 9.94 -51.27
N ASP A 346 2.68 9.14 -51.99
CA ASP A 346 1.45 9.59 -52.66
C ASP A 346 0.32 9.68 -51.62
N GLU A 347 -0.24 10.89 -51.43
CA GLU A 347 -1.36 11.16 -50.54
C GLU A 347 -2.62 10.32 -50.83
N ASN A 348 -2.76 9.81 -52.05
CA ASN A 348 -3.85 8.93 -52.46
C ASN A 348 -3.56 7.44 -52.14
N ASN A 349 -2.37 7.10 -51.70
CA ASN A 349 -2.04 5.74 -51.31
C ASN A 349 -2.77 5.34 -50.00
N GLU A 350 -3.34 4.14 -50.00
CA GLU A 350 -4.08 3.63 -48.82
C GLU A 350 -3.26 3.60 -47.53
N PHE A 351 -1.91 3.49 -47.60
CA PHE A 351 -1.00 3.45 -46.47
C PHE A 351 -0.33 4.79 -46.15
N TYR A 352 -0.70 5.90 -46.86
CA TYR A 352 -0.05 7.20 -46.64
C TYR A 352 -0.07 7.66 -45.18
N ASN A 353 -1.21 7.55 -44.48
CA ASN A 353 -1.34 7.96 -43.10
C ASN A 353 -0.51 7.08 -42.15
N GLU A 354 -0.45 5.77 -42.38
CA GLU A 354 0.40 4.86 -41.64
C GLU A 354 1.89 5.18 -41.86
N TYR A 355 2.26 5.48 -43.10
CA TYR A 355 3.63 5.88 -43.45
C TYR A 355 4.04 7.17 -42.76
N GLN A 356 3.18 8.20 -42.72
CA GLN A 356 3.44 9.44 -41.97
C GLN A 356 3.61 9.19 -40.48
N GLN A 357 2.83 8.30 -39.87
CA GLN A 357 3.00 7.93 -38.45
C GLN A 357 4.33 7.21 -38.19
N ILE A 358 4.79 6.35 -39.12
CA ILE A 358 6.10 5.69 -39.04
C ILE A 358 7.23 6.70 -39.09
N LEU A 359 7.17 7.68 -40.02
CA LEU A 359 8.19 8.71 -40.19
C LEU A 359 8.30 9.62 -38.94
N ASN A 360 7.17 9.89 -38.30
CA ASN A 360 7.09 10.78 -37.16
C ASN A 360 7.14 10.05 -35.81
N PHE A 361 7.38 8.74 -35.79
CA PHE A 361 7.29 7.95 -34.58
C PHE A 361 8.21 8.47 -33.48
N ASP A 362 9.48 8.68 -33.78
CA ASP A 362 10.48 9.12 -32.81
C ASP A 362 10.19 10.55 -32.28
N ASN A 363 9.42 11.37 -33.03
CA ASN A 363 8.96 12.69 -32.58
C ASN A 363 7.68 12.62 -31.73
N ASN A 364 6.82 11.63 -31.96
CA ASN A 364 5.52 11.48 -31.31
C ASN A 364 5.56 10.54 -30.10
N PHE A 365 6.60 9.73 -30.00
CA PHE A 365 6.80 8.77 -28.91
C PHE A 365 7.99 9.24 -28.09
N ASP A 366 7.73 10.14 -27.12
CA ASP A 366 8.77 10.59 -26.21
C ASP A 366 9.24 9.41 -25.32
N ALA A 367 10.41 8.89 -25.67
CA ALA A 367 11.03 7.78 -24.96
C ALA A 367 11.47 8.21 -23.56
N ASP A 368 11.74 9.50 -23.35
CA ASP A 368 12.19 10.08 -22.07
C ASP A 368 11.06 10.12 -21.04
N ASP A 369 9.79 10.22 -21.48
CA ASP A 369 8.62 10.10 -20.60
C ASP A 369 8.47 8.71 -19.95
N LEU A 370 9.17 7.71 -20.48
CA LEU A 370 9.19 6.33 -19.98
C LEU A 370 10.56 5.93 -19.41
N GLU A 371 11.35 6.89 -18.95
CA GLU A 371 12.54 6.60 -18.17
C GLU A 371 12.18 6.24 -16.74
N GLU A 372 12.75 5.13 -16.26
CA GLU A 372 12.49 4.62 -14.90
C GLU A 372 12.77 5.68 -13.84
N GLU A 373 13.88 6.43 -13.99
CA GLU A 373 14.30 7.45 -13.04
C GLU A 373 13.27 8.59 -12.94
N LYS A 374 12.72 9.05 -14.07
CA LYS A 374 11.67 10.09 -14.08
C LYS A 374 10.38 9.58 -13.44
N ILE A 375 9.96 8.36 -13.79
CA ILE A 375 8.75 7.76 -13.19
C ILE A 375 8.93 7.61 -11.68
N VAL A 376 10.09 7.19 -11.20
CA VAL A 376 10.36 7.03 -9.76
C VAL A 376 10.53 8.39 -9.06
N GLN A 377 11.12 9.41 -9.70
CA GLN A 377 11.27 10.75 -9.14
C GLN A 377 9.95 11.53 -9.06
N ASP A 378 9.13 11.49 -10.13
CA ASP A 378 7.79 12.10 -10.14
C ASP A 378 6.86 11.50 -9.06
N LEU A 379 7.23 10.32 -8.54
CA LEU A 379 6.47 9.55 -7.57
C LEU A 379 6.94 9.76 -6.12
N SER A 380 8.13 10.37 -5.92
CA SER A 380 8.70 10.65 -4.59
C SER A 380 8.44 12.08 -4.10
N ASN A 381 7.90 12.96 -4.95
CA ASN A 381 7.47 14.32 -4.66
C ASN A 381 5.95 14.39 -4.44
#